data_c03c0a6cc771abe0bb820a4baff2306e
#
_entry.id   c03c0a6cc771abe0bb820a4baff2306e
#
_cell.length_a   1.000
_cell.length_b   1.000
_cell.length_c   1.000
_cell.angle_alpha   90.00
_cell.angle_beta   90.00
_cell.angle_gamma   90.00
#
_symmetry.space_group_name_H-M   'P 1'
#
loop_
_entity.id
_entity.type
_entity.pdbx_description
1 polymer ?
#
loop_
_entity_poly.entity_id
_entity_poly.type
_entity_poly.pdbx_seq_one_letter_code
_entity_poly.pdbx_strand_id
1 'polypeptide(L)'
;MRNLAAGFLLAAALPLATPVTSEAAGNIWMDESAEVQAKSFKKVVLFPIRYLGEPDGRVDQFQGYNAALAKRINKRIKRTNFMKFEDPGDAKAADKKREKREILRDNPAYRELLRHFDSEADRAKAVYDTTGAEGYLLPHIRYEQERVDHSPATWTTVKMESYYDIENGPQGDKSKCNYHSWYADHLIPAHDSTLQMLDMDFRLYDAATGKEAMTLIDYYRNYGVDQWHAFDQIAKNFTGDWNRLKKDRDRDVPAGAPTLGFRNLELPWSASQDEFAIKTIYYAYKDEAGDDLRRVKADYAPKGGRYYVTGAITDYARGETWCPPTASTSAVKDREEEFKWYDDKGNEHKGKRVYYKTEVTDSYGYYRFWYRAAADLLLVDSRTGRVVLSRSLAAEDDDRYANALRKIFKSFYKDVDKAIGIDS
;
A
#
# COMPACT_ATOMS: atom_id res chain seq x y z
N MET A 1 13.60 -2.28 49.42
CA MET A 1 12.63 -3.34 49.23
C MET A 1 12.44 -3.53 47.73
N ARG A 2 12.92 -4.66 47.24
CA ARG A 2 12.91 -5.01 45.82
C ARG A 2 11.62 -5.78 45.54
N ASN A 3 10.74 -5.31 44.65
CA ASN A 3 9.61 -6.07 44.14
C ASN A 3 9.98 -6.68 42.79
N LEU A 4 10.21 -7.96 42.81
CA LEU A 4 10.25 -8.84 41.65
C LEU A 4 8.80 -9.06 41.17
N ALA A 5 8.46 -8.62 39.96
CA ALA A 5 7.27 -9.02 39.27
C ALA A 5 7.55 -10.33 38.52
N ALA A 6 6.95 -11.40 39.00
CA ALA A 6 6.98 -12.72 38.38
C ALA A 6 6.01 -12.71 37.18
N GLY A 7 6.55 -12.91 35.97
CA GLY A 7 5.74 -13.17 34.77
C GLY A 7 5.18 -14.58 34.83
N PHE A 8 3.86 -14.70 34.85
CA PHE A 8 3.14 -15.95 34.67
C PHE A 8 3.10 -16.30 33.18
N LEU A 9 3.86 -17.31 32.80
CA LEU A 9 3.66 -18.03 31.53
C LEU A 9 2.44 -18.95 31.74
N LEU A 10 1.27 -18.54 31.24
CA LEU A 10 0.13 -19.43 31.07
C LEU A 10 0.34 -20.20 29.76
N ALA A 11 0.81 -21.44 29.85
CA ALA A 11 0.71 -22.42 28.79
C ALA A 11 -0.77 -22.85 28.72
N ALA A 12 -1.55 -22.18 27.89
CA ALA A 12 -2.89 -22.63 27.54
C ALA A 12 -2.75 -23.83 26.61
N ALA A 13 -3.12 -25.01 27.09
CA ALA A 13 -3.37 -26.18 26.26
C ALA A 13 -4.49 -25.82 25.26
N LEU A 14 -4.15 -25.68 23.99
CA LEU A 14 -5.12 -25.51 22.91
C LEU A 14 -5.99 -26.78 22.85
N PRO A 15 -7.33 -26.66 22.98
CA PRO A 15 -8.21 -27.74 22.62
C PRO A 15 -7.98 -28.01 21.11
N LEU A 16 -7.80 -29.27 20.76
CA LEU A 16 -7.87 -29.75 19.38
C LEU A 16 -9.28 -29.42 18.85
N ALA A 17 -9.44 -28.21 18.35
CA ALA A 17 -10.61 -27.82 17.61
C ALA A 17 -10.66 -28.67 16.35
N THR A 18 -11.73 -29.44 16.20
CA THR A 18 -12.09 -30.08 14.95
C THR A 18 -11.97 -29.05 13.84
N PRO A 19 -11.33 -29.37 12.68
CA PRO A 19 -11.20 -28.42 11.60
C PRO A 19 -12.61 -28.02 11.16
N VAL A 20 -13.01 -26.81 11.48
CA VAL A 20 -14.11 -26.15 10.79
C VAL A 20 -13.63 -26.03 9.36
N THR A 21 -14.15 -26.88 8.49
CA THR A 21 -13.90 -26.82 7.07
C THR A 21 -14.48 -25.48 6.58
N SER A 22 -13.64 -24.48 6.49
CA SER A 22 -14.02 -23.19 5.90
C SER A 22 -14.08 -23.36 4.38
N GLU A 23 -15.13 -24.02 3.89
CA GLU A 23 -15.42 -24.07 2.44
C GLU A 23 -15.54 -22.65 1.85
N ALA A 24 -15.91 -21.68 2.65
CA ALA A 24 -15.99 -20.28 2.24
C ALA A 24 -14.63 -19.67 1.85
N ALA A 25 -13.53 -20.05 2.50
CA ALA A 25 -12.20 -19.53 2.16
C ALA A 25 -11.66 -20.15 0.85
N GLY A 26 -12.10 -21.37 0.49
CA GLY A 26 -11.69 -22.03 -0.75
C GLY A 26 -12.19 -21.34 -2.03
N ASN A 27 -13.31 -20.63 -1.95
CA ASN A 27 -13.94 -19.97 -3.11
C ASN A 27 -13.35 -18.57 -3.41
N ILE A 28 -12.61 -18.00 -2.48
CA ILE A 28 -12.03 -16.65 -2.62
C ILE A 28 -10.58 -16.72 -3.08
N TRP A 29 -10.00 -17.91 -3.03
CA TRP A 29 -8.66 -18.15 -3.51
C TRP A 29 -8.60 -17.96 -5.02
N MET A 30 -7.87 -16.95 -5.47
CA MET A 30 -7.61 -16.78 -6.90
C MET A 30 -6.83 -17.97 -7.42
N ASP A 31 -7.44 -18.72 -8.31
CA ASP A 31 -6.80 -19.81 -9.03
C ASP A 31 -5.59 -19.25 -9.81
N GLU A 32 -4.48 -19.98 -9.85
CA GLU A 32 -3.33 -19.65 -10.68
C GLU A 32 -3.74 -19.40 -12.14
N SER A 33 -4.71 -20.16 -12.63
CA SER A 33 -5.28 -19.99 -13.97
C SER A 33 -5.90 -18.61 -14.17
N ALA A 34 -6.60 -18.07 -13.19
CA ALA A 34 -7.24 -16.76 -13.27
C ALA A 34 -6.19 -15.63 -13.26
N GLU A 35 -5.17 -15.73 -12.41
CA GLU A 35 -4.07 -14.75 -12.37
C GLU A 35 -3.26 -14.76 -13.68
N VAL A 36 -2.96 -15.94 -14.21
CA VAL A 36 -2.27 -16.12 -15.50
C VAL A 36 -3.11 -15.52 -16.63
N GLN A 37 -4.42 -15.77 -16.64
CA GLN A 37 -5.33 -15.18 -17.61
C GLN A 37 -5.37 -13.65 -17.50
N ALA A 38 -5.47 -13.09 -16.28
CA ALA A 38 -5.44 -11.63 -16.08
C ALA A 38 -4.16 -10.99 -16.66
N LYS A 39 -3.03 -11.67 -16.56
CA LYS A 39 -1.75 -11.23 -17.16
C LYS A 39 -1.77 -11.24 -18.69
N SER A 40 -2.55 -12.11 -19.30
CA SER A 40 -2.66 -12.26 -20.76
C SER A 40 -3.64 -11.31 -21.42
N PHE A 41 -4.57 -10.72 -20.67
CA PHE A 41 -5.61 -9.84 -21.23
C PHE A 41 -5.03 -8.67 -22.02
N LYS A 42 -5.38 -8.63 -23.29
CA LYS A 42 -4.99 -7.55 -24.22
C LYS A 42 -6.02 -6.43 -24.25
N LYS A 43 -7.32 -6.77 -24.10
CA LYS A 43 -8.45 -5.86 -24.18
C LYS A 43 -9.33 -6.01 -22.93
N VAL A 44 -9.51 -4.91 -22.19
CA VAL A 44 -10.29 -4.87 -20.94
C VAL A 44 -11.25 -3.69 -21.01
N VAL A 45 -12.53 -3.90 -20.70
CA VAL A 45 -13.50 -2.81 -20.54
C VAL A 45 -13.34 -2.21 -19.15
N LEU A 46 -13.05 -0.91 -19.07
CA LEU A 46 -13.01 -0.15 -17.82
C LEU A 46 -14.40 0.45 -17.56
N PHE A 47 -15.09 -0.09 -16.57
CA PHE A 47 -16.38 0.43 -16.13
C PHE A 47 -16.22 1.74 -15.35
N PRO A 48 -17.28 2.56 -15.27
CA PRO A 48 -17.29 3.74 -14.42
C PRO A 48 -17.14 3.38 -12.94
N ILE A 49 -16.54 4.30 -12.19
CA ILE A 49 -16.42 4.19 -10.72
C ILE A 49 -17.82 4.30 -10.12
N ARG A 50 -18.09 3.49 -9.09
CA ARG A 50 -19.33 3.50 -8.32
C ARG A 50 -19.05 3.21 -6.85
N TYR A 51 -19.99 3.51 -5.97
CA TYR A 51 -19.93 3.00 -4.61
C TYR A 51 -20.20 1.49 -4.58
N LEU A 52 -19.52 0.79 -3.68
CA LEU A 52 -19.77 -0.63 -3.49
C LEU A 52 -21.20 -0.84 -2.98
N GLY A 53 -21.96 -1.72 -3.66
CA GLY A 53 -23.37 -2.01 -3.34
C GLY A 53 -24.38 -1.10 -4.01
N GLU A 54 -23.97 -0.06 -4.74
CA GLU A 54 -24.87 0.72 -5.57
C GLU A 54 -25.21 -0.01 -6.87
N PRO A 55 -26.47 0.10 -7.35
CA PRO A 55 -26.86 -0.47 -8.63
C PRO A 55 -26.08 0.17 -9.77
N ASP A 56 -25.86 -0.60 -10.82
CA ASP A 56 -25.25 -0.12 -12.06
C ASP A 56 -26.07 1.02 -12.68
N GLY A 57 -25.43 1.98 -13.35
CA GLY A 57 -26.15 2.88 -14.24
C GLY A 57 -25.93 4.38 -14.06
N ARG A 58 -25.15 4.84 -13.09
CA ARG A 58 -24.80 6.27 -12.98
C ARG A 58 -23.38 6.53 -13.44
N VAL A 59 -23.22 6.86 -14.72
CA VAL A 59 -21.91 7.21 -15.32
C VAL A 59 -21.46 8.61 -14.91
N ASP A 60 -22.38 9.46 -14.51
CA ASP A 60 -22.21 10.89 -14.28
C ASP A 60 -21.73 11.25 -12.87
N GLN A 61 -21.87 10.36 -11.90
CA GLN A 61 -21.57 10.63 -10.49
C GLN A 61 -20.08 10.92 -10.24
N PHE A 62 -19.18 10.28 -10.99
CA PHE A 62 -17.72 10.37 -10.79
C PHE A 62 -16.97 10.75 -12.08
N GLN A 63 -17.52 11.64 -12.89
CA GLN A 63 -16.99 11.98 -14.22
C GLN A 63 -15.50 12.37 -14.18
N GLY A 64 -15.13 13.28 -13.29
CA GLY A 64 -13.76 13.73 -13.14
C GLY A 64 -12.81 12.59 -12.76
N TYR A 65 -13.20 11.74 -11.80
CA TYR A 65 -12.42 10.59 -11.37
C TYR A 65 -12.30 9.53 -12.46
N ASN A 66 -13.40 9.25 -13.20
CA ASN A 66 -13.39 8.34 -14.33
C ASN A 66 -12.41 8.78 -15.42
N ALA A 67 -12.40 10.07 -15.76
CA ALA A 67 -11.46 10.62 -16.74
C ALA A 67 -10.01 10.53 -16.27
N ALA A 68 -9.75 10.84 -14.98
CA ALA A 68 -8.42 10.78 -14.40
C ALA A 68 -7.89 9.35 -14.32
N LEU A 69 -8.72 8.39 -13.86
CA LEU A 69 -8.37 6.98 -13.80
C LEU A 69 -8.02 6.45 -15.19
N ALA A 70 -8.88 6.67 -16.18
CA ALA A 70 -8.66 6.26 -17.55
C ALA A 70 -7.37 6.89 -18.14
N LYS A 71 -7.12 8.17 -17.87
CA LYS A 71 -5.90 8.86 -18.31
C LYS A 71 -4.66 8.24 -17.69
N ARG A 72 -4.69 7.94 -16.39
CA ARG A 72 -3.57 7.35 -15.67
C ARG A 72 -3.30 5.92 -16.13
N ILE A 73 -4.31 5.08 -16.23
CA ILE A 73 -4.22 3.72 -16.75
C ILE A 73 -3.57 3.74 -18.14
N ASN A 74 -4.11 4.54 -19.05
CA ASN A 74 -3.62 4.64 -20.41
C ASN A 74 -2.18 5.18 -20.54
N LYS A 75 -1.75 6.00 -19.57
CA LYS A 75 -0.37 6.51 -19.53
C LYS A 75 0.63 5.46 -19.03
N ARG A 76 0.23 4.64 -18.07
CA ARG A 76 1.13 3.74 -17.32
C ARG A 76 1.07 2.29 -17.77
N ILE A 77 -0.11 1.81 -18.18
CA ILE A 77 -0.31 0.43 -18.64
C ILE A 77 -0.26 0.39 -20.16
N LYS A 78 0.78 -0.23 -20.72
CA LYS A 78 1.04 -0.21 -22.19
C LYS A 78 0.62 -1.49 -22.91
N ARG A 79 0.63 -2.63 -22.22
CA ARG A 79 0.38 -3.94 -22.83
C ARG A 79 -1.09 -4.34 -22.87
N THR A 80 -1.94 -3.65 -22.14
CA THR A 80 -3.39 -3.88 -22.11
C THR A 80 -4.10 -2.65 -22.62
N ASN A 81 -5.05 -2.83 -23.55
CA ASN A 81 -5.91 -1.77 -24.01
C ASN A 81 -7.15 -1.70 -23.13
N PHE A 82 -7.26 -0.64 -22.32
CA PHE A 82 -8.44 -0.37 -21.52
C PHE A 82 -9.41 0.50 -22.31
N MET A 83 -10.54 -0.08 -22.66
CA MET A 83 -11.67 0.60 -23.27
C MET A 83 -12.49 1.27 -22.17
N LYS A 84 -12.73 2.57 -22.27
CA LYS A 84 -13.51 3.33 -21.29
C LYS A 84 -14.86 3.76 -21.82
N PHE A 85 -15.83 3.93 -20.91
CA PHE A 85 -17.04 4.68 -21.17
C PHE A 85 -16.71 6.18 -21.13
N GLU A 86 -16.94 6.91 -22.21
CA GLU A 86 -16.71 8.35 -22.24
C GLU A 86 -17.89 9.12 -21.69
N ASP A 87 -17.56 10.21 -20.99
CA ASP A 87 -18.51 11.23 -20.61
C ASP A 87 -18.83 12.14 -21.82
N PRO A 88 -20.11 12.48 -22.05
CA PRO A 88 -20.52 13.43 -23.07
C PRO A 88 -19.86 14.82 -22.96
N GLY A 89 -19.36 15.21 -21.77
CA GLY A 89 -18.69 16.51 -21.54
C GLY A 89 -17.25 16.61 -22.07
N ASP A 90 -16.54 15.49 -22.25
CA ASP A 90 -15.10 15.46 -22.61
C ASP A 90 -14.83 15.50 -24.14
N ALA A 91 -15.85 15.75 -24.95
CA ALA A 91 -15.77 15.72 -26.42
C ALA A 91 -14.69 16.60 -27.06
N LYS A 92 -14.30 17.70 -26.39
CA LYS A 92 -13.31 18.66 -26.94
C LYS A 92 -11.86 18.20 -26.82
N ALA A 93 -11.53 17.28 -25.93
CA ALA A 93 -10.16 16.78 -25.73
C ALA A 93 -9.80 15.57 -26.64
N ALA A 94 -10.80 14.95 -27.26
CA ALA A 94 -10.68 13.67 -27.96
C ALA A 94 -10.14 13.74 -29.39
N ASP A 95 -10.14 14.90 -30.04
CA ASP A 95 -9.95 14.99 -31.49
C ASP A 95 -8.54 14.65 -32.01
N LYS A 96 -7.49 14.71 -31.20
CA LYS A 96 -6.12 14.49 -31.69
C LYS A 96 -5.53 13.10 -31.45
N LYS A 97 -6.23 12.19 -30.76
CA LYS A 97 -5.75 10.81 -30.47
C LYS A 97 -6.76 9.73 -30.80
N ARG A 98 -7.71 10.02 -31.68
CA ARG A 98 -8.88 9.20 -31.99
C ARG A 98 -8.60 7.81 -32.56
N GLU A 99 -7.46 7.61 -33.22
CA GLU A 99 -7.22 6.41 -34.05
C GLU A 99 -6.75 5.15 -33.28
N LYS A 100 -6.45 5.25 -31.99
CA LYS A 100 -5.91 4.10 -31.21
C LYS A 100 -6.76 3.57 -30.08
N ARG A 101 -7.94 4.14 -29.82
CA ARG A 101 -8.80 3.76 -28.70
C ARG A 101 -10.24 3.69 -29.16
N GLU A 102 -10.80 2.49 -29.16
CA GLU A 102 -12.24 2.32 -29.36
C GLU A 102 -12.97 3.02 -28.22
N ILE A 103 -13.66 4.10 -28.57
CA ILE A 103 -14.45 4.91 -27.64
C ILE A 103 -15.85 4.32 -27.62
N LEU A 104 -16.35 3.94 -26.43
CA LEU A 104 -17.67 3.36 -26.24
C LEU A 104 -18.80 4.40 -26.22
N ARG A 105 -18.58 5.60 -26.79
CA ARG A 105 -19.35 6.81 -26.54
C ARG A 105 -20.79 6.77 -27.00
N ASP A 106 -21.03 6.38 -28.23
CA ASP A 106 -22.33 6.61 -28.90
C ASP A 106 -23.01 5.32 -29.38
N ASN A 107 -22.45 4.16 -29.00
CA ASN A 107 -23.06 2.89 -29.39
C ASN A 107 -24.11 2.48 -28.33
N PRO A 108 -25.42 2.38 -28.72
CA PRO A 108 -26.48 1.94 -27.79
C PRO A 108 -26.17 0.60 -27.12
N ALA A 109 -25.49 -0.32 -27.84
CA ALA A 109 -25.11 -1.62 -27.30
C ALA A 109 -24.17 -1.49 -26.07
N TYR A 110 -23.32 -0.47 -26.03
CA TYR A 110 -22.44 -0.25 -24.87
C TYR A 110 -23.16 0.34 -23.65
N ARG A 111 -24.25 1.10 -23.88
CA ARG A 111 -25.10 1.58 -22.79
C ARG A 111 -25.81 0.43 -22.09
N GLU A 112 -26.14 -0.62 -22.82
CA GLU A 112 -26.73 -1.84 -22.25
C GLU A 112 -25.76 -2.54 -21.26
N LEU A 113 -24.44 -2.36 -21.39
CA LEU A 113 -23.49 -2.89 -20.44
C LEU A 113 -23.52 -2.20 -19.07
N LEU A 114 -24.14 -1.02 -18.98
CA LEU A 114 -24.29 -0.27 -17.72
C LEU A 114 -25.57 -0.62 -16.97
N ARG A 115 -26.42 -1.48 -17.55
CA ARG A 115 -27.63 -1.97 -16.88
C ARG A 115 -27.28 -2.86 -15.69
N HIS A 116 -28.25 -3.09 -14.85
CA HIS A 116 -28.14 -4.12 -13.80
C HIS A 116 -28.07 -5.52 -14.44
N PHE A 117 -27.20 -6.36 -13.92
CA PHE A 117 -27.10 -7.78 -14.26
C PHE A 117 -27.37 -8.62 -13.03
N ASP A 118 -28.15 -9.67 -13.17
CA ASP A 118 -28.50 -10.58 -12.06
C ASP A 118 -27.29 -11.43 -11.61
N SER A 119 -26.31 -11.60 -12.51
CA SER A 119 -25.05 -12.31 -12.21
C SER A 119 -23.84 -11.72 -12.95
N GLU A 120 -22.66 -11.94 -12.40
CA GLU A 120 -21.41 -11.58 -13.10
C GLU A 120 -21.19 -12.43 -14.37
N ALA A 121 -21.77 -13.61 -14.47
CA ALA A 121 -21.73 -14.43 -15.68
C ALA A 121 -22.51 -13.77 -16.83
N ASP A 122 -23.69 -13.20 -16.55
CA ASP A 122 -24.50 -12.49 -17.55
C ASP A 122 -23.81 -11.21 -18.00
N ARG A 123 -23.20 -10.48 -17.06
CA ARG A 123 -22.38 -9.30 -17.37
C ARG A 123 -21.20 -9.66 -18.25
N ALA A 124 -20.46 -10.70 -17.89
CA ALA A 124 -19.30 -11.19 -18.64
C ALA A 124 -19.68 -11.53 -20.09
N LYS A 125 -20.77 -12.28 -20.26
CA LYS A 125 -21.29 -12.62 -21.57
C LYS A 125 -21.66 -11.37 -22.39
N ALA A 126 -22.39 -10.42 -21.78
CA ALA A 126 -22.75 -9.17 -22.44
C ALA A 126 -21.51 -8.36 -22.85
N VAL A 127 -20.50 -8.27 -21.99
CA VAL A 127 -19.24 -7.58 -22.30
C VAL A 127 -18.53 -8.25 -23.47
N TYR A 128 -18.38 -9.58 -23.44
CA TYR A 128 -17.72 -10.32 -24.51
C TYR A 128 -18.45 -10.17 -25.84
N ASP A 129 -19.76 -10.42 -25.85
CA ASP A 129 -20.58 -10.36 -27.07
C ASP A 129 -20.60 -8.95 -27.69
N THR A 130 -20.59 -7.91 -26.87
CA THR A 130 -20.67 -6.52 -27.34
C THR A 130 -19.32 -5.95 -27.78
N THR A 131 -18.26 -6.29 -27.06
CA THR A 131 -16.96 -5.61 -27.21
C THR A 131 -15.84 -6.51 -27.71
N GLY A 132 -15.98 -7.83 -27.61
CA GLY A 132 -14.91 -8.79 -27.81
C GLY A 132 -13.74 -8.60 -26.83
N ALA A 133 -14.00 -8.01 -25.66
CA ALA A 133 -12.97 -7.85 -24.62
C ALA A 133 -12.77 -9.17 -23.86
N GLU A 134 -11.53 -9.43 -23.48
CA GLU A 134 -11.14 -10.62 -22.71
C GLU A 134 -11.47 -10.48 -21.23
N GLY A 135 -11.58 -9.23 -20.75
CA GLY A 135 -11.94 -8.93 -19.36
C GLY A 135 -12.62 -7.57 -19.18
N TYR A 136 -13.12 -7.36 -17.98
CA TYR A 136 -13.65 -6.06 -17.57
C TYR A 136 -13.25 -5.72 -16.15
N LEU A 137 -13.03 -4.44 -15.90
CA LEU A 137 -12.57 -3.88 -14.63
C LEU A 137 -13.68 -3.04 -14.00
N LEU A 138 -14.06 -3.38 -12.78
CA LEU A 138 -15.05 -2.68 -11.96
C LEU A 138 -14.33 -1.95 -10.81
N PRO A 139 -14.13 -0.64 -10.89
CA PRO A 139 -13.60 0.16 -9.77
C PRO A 139 -14.76 0.57 -8.84
N HIS A 140 -14.57 0.35 -7.52
CA HIS A 140 -15.54 0.74 -6.51
C HIS A 140 -14.92 1.63 -5.44
N ILE A 141 -15.67 2.62 -4.98
CA ILE A 141 -15.41 3.33 -3.72
C ILE A 141 -16.10 2.51 -2.62
N ARG A 142 -15.30 2.04 -1.65
CA ARG A 142 -15.80 1.28 -0.50
C ARG A 142 -16.13 2.17 0.68
N TYR A 143 -15.30 3.18 0.86
CA TYR A 143 -15.40 4.11 1.96
C TYR A 143 -14.78 5.43 1.57
N GLU A 144 -15.44 6.51 1.93
CA GLU A 144 -14.98 7.86 1.73
C GLU A 144 -15.42 8.71 2.91
N GLN A 145 -14.49 9.42 3.53
CA GLN A 145 -14.78 10.32 4.63
C GLN A 145 -13.78 11.46 4.68
N GLU A 146 -14.29 12.62 5.01
CA GLU A 146 -13.53 13.76 5.48
C GLU A 146 -13.76 13.91 6.99
N ARG A 147 -12.67 14.01 7.77
CA ARG A 147 -12.72 14.20 9.22
C ARG A 147 -11.86 15.40 9.59
N VAL A 148 -12.41 16.28 10.41
CA VAL A 148 -11.64 17.39 10.99
C VAL A 148 -11.18 16.97 12.38
N ASP A 149 -9.86 16.95 12.58
CA ASP A 149 -9.23 16.66 13.87
C ASP A 149 -8.70 17.94 14.49
N HIS A 150 -9.08 18.18 15.74
CA HIS A 150 -8.70 19.36 16.50
C HIS A 150 -7.44 19.10 17.33
N SER A 151 -6.39 19.90 17.06
CA SER A 151 -5.18 19.94 17.88
C SER A 151 -5.31 21.11 18.88
N PRO A 152 -5.35 20.86 20.19
CA PRO A 152 -5.48 21.94 21.18
C PRO A 152 -4.20 22.77 21.26
N ALA A 153 -4.35 24.03 21.68
CA ALA A 153 -3.20 24.86 22.01
C ALA A 153 -2.34 24.21 23.10
N THR A 154 -1.04 24.15 22.87
CA THR A 154 -0.12 23.41 23.78
C THR A 154 1.14 24.24 24.04
N TRP A 155 1.48 24.42 25.31
CA TRP A 155 2.76 25.01 25.69
C TRP A 155 3.85 23.96 25.66
N THR A 156 5.01 24.29 25.12
CA THR A 156 6.22 23.48 25.11
C THR A 156 7.43 24.34 25.37
N THR A 157 8.51 23.73 25.86
CA THR A 157 9.76 24.43 26.06
C THR A 157 10.73 24.08 24.92
N VAL A 158 11.24 25.07 24.24
CA VAL A 158 12.17 24.91 23.11
C VAL A 158 13.54 25.48 23.46
N LYS A 159 14.57 24.84 22.93
CA LYS A 159 15.94 25.33 23.05
C LYS A 159 16.23 26.35 21.96
N MET A 160 16.52 27.57 22.35
CA MET A 160 16.91 28.66 21.46
C MET A 160 18.43 28.78 21.43
N GLU A 161 18.97 29.09 20.26
CA GLU A 161 20.41 29.29 20.08
C GLU A 161 20.65 30.52 19.22
N SER A 162 21.72 31.27 19.54
CA SER A 162 22.26 32.30 18.67
C SER A 162 23.78 32.23 18.64
N TYR A 163 24.39 32.37 17.49
CA TYR A 163 25.83 32.35 17.28
C TYR A 163 26.16 32.95 15.92
N TYR A 164 27.44 33.17 15.65
CA TYR A 164 27.89 33.43 14.29
C TYR A 164 29.06 32.53 13.93
N ASP A 165 29.18 32.22 12.65
CA ASP A 165 30.32 31.55 12.06
C ASP A 165 31.22 32.59 11.36
N ILE A 166 32.50 32.37 11.34
CA ILE A 166 33.48 33.19 10.59
C ILE A 166 33.84 32.41 9.32
N GLU A 167 33.53 33.00 8.18
CA GLU A 167 33.97 32.50 6.89
C GLU A 167 35.16 33.36 6.38
N ASN A 168 36.18 32.68 5.88
CA ASN A 168 37.39 33.30 5.36
C ASN A 168 38.13 34.20 6.40
N GLY A 169 38.10 33.81 7.67
CA GLY A 169 38.78 34.50 8.75
C GLY A 169 40.25 34.04 8.93
N PRO A 170 40.98 34.69 9.88
CA PRO A 170 42.43 34.45 10.08
C PRO A 170 42.81 33.03 10.41
N GLN A 171 41.92 32.23 10.95
CA GLN A 171 42.21 30.88 11.44
C GLN A 171 41.52 29.77 10.64
N GLY A 172 40.80 30.09 9.57
CA GLY A 172 40.07 29.11 8.79
C GLY A 172 39.00 28.33 9.56
N ASP A 173 38.66 28.78 10.76
CA ASP A 173 37.86 28.04 11.73
C ASP A 173 36.37 28.35 11.56
N LYS A 174 35.58 27.30 11.33
CA LYS A 174 34.11 27.36 11.31
C LYS A 174 33.51 27.13 12.70
N SER A 175 34.21 27.52 13.76
CA SER A 175 33.67 27.36 15.11
C SER A 175 32.53 28.34 15.37
N LYS A 176 31.47 27.84 16.04
CA LYS A 176 30.38 28.69 16.52
C LYS A 176 30.92 29.75 17.51
N CYS A 177 31.03 30.97 17.04
CA CYS A 177 31.53 32.08 17.86
C CYS A 177 30.36 32.75 18.59
N ASN A 178 30.61 33.22 19.79
CA ASN A 178 29.60 33.92 20.62
C ASN A 178 28.31 33.09 20.76
N TYR A 179 28.49 31.80 21.06
CA TYR A 179 27.39 30.87 21.21
C TYR A 179 26.63 31.12 22.51
N HIS A 180 25.30 31.40 22.35
CA HIS A 180 24.35 31.53 23.43
C HIS A 180 23.24 30.52 23.25
N SER A 181 22.86 29.84 24.33
CA SER A 181 21.66 28.98 24.30
C SER A 181 20.83 29.20 25.57
N TRP A 182 19.52 29.19 25.41
CA TRP A 182 18.55 29.29 26.48
C TRP A 182 17.31 28.48 26.17
N TYR A 183 16.49 28.22 27.15
CA TYR A 183 15.18 27.64 26.97
C TYR A 183 14.13 28.71 27.02
N ALA A 184 13.16 28.65 26.11
CA ALA A 184 12.02 29.56 26.03
C ALA A 184 10.71 28.77 25.95
N ASP A 185 9.70 29.26 26.65
CA ASP A 185 8.35 28.72 26.51
C ASP A 185 7.77 29.17 25.16
N HIS A 186 7.21 28.22 24.43
CA HIS A 186 6.62 28.41 23.12
C HIS A 186 5.21 27.87 23.10
N LEU A 187 4.26 28.70 22.63
CA LEU A 187 2.88 28.29 22.46
C LEU A 187 2.66 27.79 21.04
N ILE A 188 2.37 26.51 20.88
CA ILE A 188 1.83 25.94 19.65
C ILE A 188 0.32 26.29 19.65
N PRO A 189 -0.17 27.10 18.70
CA PRO A 189 -1.57 27.49 18.68
C PRO A 189 -2.49 26.31 18.40
N ALA A 190 -3.76 26.42 18.79
CA ALA A 190 -4.76 25.44 18.38
C ALA A 190 -4.91 25.43 16.86
N HIS A 191 -5.11 24.23 16.30
CA HIS A 191 -5.21 24.06 14.85
C HIS A 191 -6.18 22.93 14.48
N ASP A 192 -7.00 23.16 13.48
CA ASP A 192 -7.87 22.16 12.88
C ASP A 192 -7.23 21.59 11.62
N SER A 193 -7.07 20.28 11.59
CA SER A 193 -6.48 19.57 10.45
C SER A 193 -7.51 18.67 9.81
N THR A 194 -7.69 18.79 8.50
CA THR A 194 -8.61 17.95 7.75
C THR A 194 -7.91 16.68 7.29
N LEU A 195 -8.44 15.53 7.71
CA LEU A 195 -8.02 14.20 7.30
C LEU A 195 -8.92 13.70 6.17
N GLN A 196 -8.33 13.37 5.03
CA GLN A 196 -9.03 12.69 3.93
C GLN A 196 -8.82 11.19 4.02
N MET A 197 -9.91 10.42 3.89
CA MET A 197 -9.92 8.97 3.89
C MET A 197 -10.68 8.46 2.66
N LEU A 198 -10.03 7.58 1.88
CA LEU A 198 -10.62 6.98 0.69
C LEU A 198 -10.17 5.53 0.57
N ASP A 199 -11.12 4.59 0.48
CA ASP A 199 -10.87 3.17 0.24
C ASP A 199 -11.52 2.77 -1.09
N MET A 200 -10.74 2.13 -1.96
CA MET A 200 -11.21 1.66 -3.27
C MET A 200 -10.82 0.21 -3.51
N ASP A 201 -11.63 -0.49 -4.28
CA ASP A 201 -11.25 -1.75 -4.90
C ASP A 201 -11.34 -1.69 -6.42
N PHE A 202 -10.56 -2.53 -7.06
CA PHE A 202 -10.50 -2.70 -8.51
C PHE A 202 -10.65 -4.19 -8.80
N ARG A 203 -11.83 -4.63 -9.21
CA ARG A 203 -12.14 -6.03 -9.50
C ARG A 203 -12.06 -6.28 -10.99
N LEU A 204 -11.15 -7.16 -11.39
CA LEU A 204 -11.00 -7.61 -12.77
C LEU A 204 -11.67 -8.97 -12.93
N TYR A 205 -12.53 -9.07 -13.92
CA TYR A 205 -13.23 -10.29 -14.25
C TYR A 205 -12.82 -10.79 -15.64
N ASP A 206 -12.78 -12.09 -15.81
CA ASP A 206 -12.68 -12.77 -17.10
C ASP A 206 -14.02 -12.70 -17.82
N ALA A 207 -14.04 -12.14 -19.03
CA ALA A 207 -15.28 -11.97 -19.79
C ALA A 207 -15.81 -13.28 -20.42
N ALA A 208 -14.97 -14.30 -20.54
CA ALA A 208 -15.42 -15.60 -21.05
C ALA A 208 -16.12 -16.44 -19.98
N THR A 209 -15.71 -16.32 -18.71
CA THR A 209 -16.17 -17.20 -17.63
C THR A 209 -17.01 -16.46 -16.57
N GLY A 210 -16.97 -15.16 -16.49
CA GLY A 210 -17.56 -14.36 -15.42
C GLY A 210 -16.86 -14.51 -14.06
N LYS A 211 -15.72 -15.21 -14.00
CA LYS A 211 -14.97 -15.40 -12.77
C LYS A 211 -14.09 -14.18 -12.49
N GLU A 212 -13.96 -13.86 -11.21
CA GLU A 212 -13.01 -12.85 -10.77
C GLU A 212 -11.60 -13.35 -10.99
N ALA A 213 -10.84 -12.60 -11.79
CA ALA A 213 -9.46 -12.89 -12.09
C ALA A 213 -8.49 -12.19 -11.13
N MET A 214 -8.88 -11.03 -10.58
CA MET A 214 -8.04 -10.26 -9.68
C MET A 214 -8.86 -9.22 -8.94
N THR A 215 -8.52 -8.96 -7.67
CA THR A 215 -8.97 -7.78 -6.94
C THR A 215 -7.77 -7.07 -6.35
N LEU A 216 -7.61 -5.80 -6.66
CA LEU A 216 -6.67 -4.89 -6.01
C LEU A 216 -7.43 -3.97 -5.08
N ILE A 217 -6.95 -3.85 -3.85
CA ILE A 217 -7.55 -2.99 -2.83
C ILE A 217 -6.48 -1.98 -2.43
N ASP A 218 -6.89 -0.73 -2.39
CA ASP A 218 -6.03 0.33 -1.87
C ASP A 218 -6.84 1.30 -1.02
N TYR A 219 -6.16 1.96 -0.10
CA TYR A 219 -6.73 2.98 0.75
C TYR A 219 -5.71 4.08 0.98
N TYR A 220 -6.24 5.27 1.19
CA TYR A 220 -5.47 6.47 1.39
C TYR A 220 -5.99 7.24 2.61
N ARG A 221 -5.06 7.66 3.46
CA ARG A 221 -5.35 8.49 4.64
C ARG A 221 -4.25 9.51 4.78
N ASN A 222 -4.60 10.79 4.68
CA ASN A 222 -3.63 11.85 4.88
C ASN A 222 -4.29 13.16 5.29
N TYR A 223 -3.53 14.00 5.98
CA TYR A 223 -3.92 15.35 6.37
C TYR A 223 -3.53 16.38 5.32
N GLY A 224 -4.30 17.48 5.25
CA GLY A 224 -3.97 18.63 4.42
C GLY A 224 -4.01 18.39 2.91
N VAL A 225 -4.70 17.33 2.48
CA VAL A 225 -4.92 17.02 1.07
C VAL A 225 -6.41 17.02 0.77
N ASP A 226 -6.75 17.24 -0.49
CA ASP A 226 -8.11 17.10 -0.96
C ASP A 226 -8.42 15.66 -1.41
N GLN A 227 -9.69 15.37 -1.59
CA GLN A 227 -10.20 14.09 -2.06
C GLN A 227 -9.63 13.71 -3.44
N TRP A 228 -9.40 14.70 -4.28
CA TRP A 228 -8.81 14.48 -5.60
C TRP A 228 -7.39 13.94 -5.51
N HIS A 229 -6.60 14.46 -4.60
CA HIS A 229 -5.25 13.96 -4.35
C HIS A 229 -5.27 12.52 -3.83
N ALA A 230 -6.18 12.21 -2.88
CA ALA A 230 -6.36 10.84 -2.36
C ALA A 230 -6.66 9.86 -3.50
N PHE A 231 -7.60 10.22 -4.37
CA PHE A 231 -7.95 9.43 -5.54
C PHE A 231 -6.78 9.24 -6.52
N ASP A 232 -6.02 10.31 -6.81
CA ASP A 232 -4.87 10.24 -7.72
C ASP A 232 -3.77 9.30 -7.20
N GLN A 233 -3.54 9.27 -5.88
CA GLN A 233 -2.58 8.34 -5.27
C GLN A 233 -3.06 6.88 -5.38
N ILE A 234 -4.33 6.59 -5.10
CA ILE A 234 -4.91 5.25 -5.29
C ILE A 234 -4.80 4.81 -6.75
N ALA A 235 -5.17 5.66 -7.70
CA ALA A 235 -5.04 5.36 -9.12
C ALA A 235 -3.58 5.14 -9.57
N LYS A 236 -2.63 5.82 -8.92
CA LYS A 236 -1.19 5.62 -9.12
C LYS A 236 -0.74 4.25 -8.61
N ASN A 237 -1.18 3.88 -7.40
CA ASN A 237 -0.86 2.60 -6.78
C ASN A 237 -1.43 1.44 -7.61
N PHE A 238 -2.71 1.53 -8.01
CA PHE A 238 -3.33 0.56 -8.91
C PHE A 238 -2.48 0.29 -10.16
N THR A 239 -2.03 1.35 -10.84
CA THR A 239 -1.21 1.16 -12.05
C THR A 239 0.17 0.59 -11.76
N GLY A 240 0.74 0.86 -10.59
CA GLY A 240 1.99 0.29 -10.10
C GLY A 240 1.85 -1.22 -9.84
N ASP A 241 0.84 -1.61 -9.12
CA ASP A 241 0.54 -2.99 -8.79
C ASP A 241 0.19 -3.80 -10.03
N TRP A 242 -0.61 -3.25 -10.95
CA TRP A 242 -0.87 -3.88 -12.25
C TRP A 242 0.40 -4.19 -13.02
N ASN A 243 1.30 -3.23 -13.13
CA ASN A 243 2.56 -3.42 -13.84
C ASN A 243 3.48 -4.43 -13.13
N ARG A 244 3.39 -4.53 -11.81
CA ARG A 244 4.11 -5.53 -11.02
C ARG A 244 3.59 -6.94 -11.30
N LEU A 245 2.28 -7.12 -11.36
CA LEU A 245 1.64 -8.39 -11.72
C LEU A 245 2.03 -8.88 -13.11
N LYS A 246 2.21 -7.95 -14.05
CA LYS A 246 2.59 -8.27 -15.44
C LYS A 246 4.09 -8.50 -15.67
N LYS A 247 4.93 -8.30 -14.68
CA LYS A 247 6.32 -8.73 -14.80
C LYS A 247 6.35 -10.25 -14.72
N ASP A 248 6.93 -10.87 -15.74
CA ASP A 248 7.24 -12.29 -15.69
C ASP A 248 8.10 -12.53 -14.47
N ARG A 249 7.55 -13.27 -13.53
CA ARG A 249 8.23 -13.68 -12.31
C ARG A 249 8.97 -15.01 -12.54
N ASP A 250 9.22 -15.35 -13.80
CA ASP A 250 10.11 -16.45 -14.18
C ASP A 250 11.51 -16.13 -13.67
N ARG A 251 11.70 -16.48 -12.43
CA ARG A 251 13.00 -16.43 -11.79
C ARG A 251 13.73 -17.68 -12.20
N ASP A 252 15.04 -17.56 -12.31
CA ASP A 252 15.97 -18.67 -12.47
C ASP A 252 15.98 -19.55 -11.22
N VAL A 253 14.84 -20.21 -10.94
CA VAL A 253 14.79 -21.27 -9.96
C VAL A 253 15.51 -22.46 -10.57
N PRO A 254 16.49 -23.09 -9.88
CA PRO A 254 17.25 -24.19 -10.42
C PRO A 254 16.37 -25.30 -10.96
N ALA A 255 16.76 -25.89 -12.09
CA ALA A 255 16.09 -27.05 -12.63
C ALA A 255 16.13 -28.19 -11.58
N GLY A 256 14.96 -28.79 -11.29
CA GLY A 256 14.85 -29.83 -10.26
C GLY A 256 14.65 -29.28 -8.83
N ALA A 257 14.53 -27.98 -8.63
CA ALA A 257 14.20 -27.41 -7.33
C ALA A 257 12.91 -28.00 -6.77
N PRO A 258 12.84 -28.24 -5.44
CA PRO A 258 11.63 -28.75 -4.81
C PRO A 258 10.49 -27.73 -4.95
N THR A 259 9.26 -28.23 -4.96
CA THR A 259 8.06 -27.42 -5.06
C THR A 259 7.46 -27.11 -3.69
N LEU A 260 6.97 -25.87 -3.52
CA LEU A 260 6.29 -25.37 -2.32
C LEU A 260 4.82 -25.13 -2.63
N GLY A 261 3.95 -25.94 -2.02
CA GLY A 261 2.51 -25.75 -2.08
C GLY A 261 2.00 -24.81 -0.97
N PHE A 262 0.79 -24.33 -1.14
CA PHE A 262 0.12 -23.43 -0.21
C PHE A 262 -1.15 -24.06 0.32
N ARG A 263 -1.32 -24.09 1.63
CA ARG A 263 -2.54 -24.53 2.30
C ARG A 263 -3.29 -23.29 2.82
N ASN A 264 -4.59 -23.46 3.05
CA ASN A 264 -5.38 -22.43 3.69
C ASN A 264 -4.81 -22.10 5.06
N LEU A 265 -4.74 -20.79 5.34
CA LEU A 265 -4.39 -20.29 6.66
C LEU A 265 -5.64 -20.19 7.52
N GLU A 266 -5.53 -20.51 8.79
CA GLU A 266 -6.56 -20.17 9.76
C GLU A 266 -6.58 -18.66 9.95
N LEU A 267 -7.77 -18.06 9.94
CA LEU A 267 -7.94 -16.61 10.05
C LEU A 267 -8.64 -16.28 11.37
N PRO A 268 -8.25 -15.18 12.04
CA PRO A 268 -9.00 -14.67 13.17
C PRO A 268 -10.41 -14.26 12.73
N TRP A 269 -11.36 -14.34 13.65
CA TRP A 269 -12.76 -14.07 13.34
C TRP A 269 -12.96 -12.70 12.66
N SER A 270 -12.25 -11.66 13.13
CA SER A 270 -12.30 -10.32 12.54
C SER A 270 -11.91 -10.26 11.07
N ALA A 271 -10.94 -11.08 10.65
CA ALA A 271 -10.50 -11.15 9.25
C ALA A 271 -11.37 -12.12 8.43
N SER A 272 -11.88 -13.20 9.05
CA SER A 272 -12.66 -14.22 8.34
C SER A 272 -14.05 -13.75 7.90
N GLN A 273 -14.57 -12.67 8.48
CA GLN A 273 -15.83 -12.05 8.10
C GLN A 273 -15.68 -10.94 7.05
N ASP A 274 -14.45 -10.54 6.73
CA ASP A 274 -14.18 -9.50 5.74
C ASP A 274 -13.52 -10.10 4.50
N GLU A 275 -14.28 -10.19 3.41
CA GLU A 275 -13.80 -10.68 2.11
C GLU A 275 -12.49 -10.00 1.68
N PHE A 276 -12.35 -8.70 1.98
CA PHE A 276 -11.16 -7.93 1.58
C PHE A 276 -9.96 -8.24 2.46
N ALA A 277 -10.16 -8.51 3.75
CA ALA A 277 -9.11 -8.99 4.62
C ALA A 277 -8.58 -10.33 4.11
N ILE A 278 -9.48 -11.26 3.79
CA ILE A 278 -9.14 -12.58 3.24
C ILE A 278 -8.31 -12.41 1.96
N LYS A 279 -8.81 -11.63 0.99
CA LYS A 279 -8.11 -11.37 -0.28
C LYS A 279 -6.73 -10.73 -0.06
N THR A 280 -6.65 -9.74 0.83
CA THR A 280 -5.38 -9.06 1.15
C THR A 280 -4.35 -10.03 1.74
N ILE A 281 -4.78 -10.90 2.67
CA ILE A 281 -3.93 -11.89 3.30
C ILE A 281 -3.42 -12.89 2.26
N TYR A 282 -4.31 -13.49 1.48
CA TYR A 282 -3.93 -14.50 0.50
C TYR A 282 -3.11 -13.93 -0.65
N TYR A 283 -3.41 -12.69 -1.07
CA TYR A 283 -2.60 -12.02 -2.07
C TYR A 283 -1.16 -11.82 -1.58
N ALA A 284 -0.98 -11.27 -0.37
CA ALA A 284 0.34 -11.09 0.20
C ALA A 284 1.07 -12.43 0.41
N TYR A 285 0.35 -13.47 0.84
CA TYR A 285 0.86 -14.83 1.06
C TYR A 285 1.44 -15.44 -0.21
N LYS A 286 0.75 -15.33 -1.35
CA LYS A 286 1.24 -15.85 -2.63
C LYS A 286 2.26 -14.93 -3.30
N ASP A 287 2.03 -13.63 -3.25
CA ASP A 287 2.86 -12.64 -3.94
C ASP A 287 4.29 -12.66 -3.44
N GLU A 288 4.48 -12.65 -2.12
CA GLU A 288 5.82 -12.68 -1.53
C GLU A 288 6.54 -14.01 -1.78
N ALA A 289 5.83 -15.14 -1.87
CA ALA A 289 6.43 -16.40 -2.27
C ALA A 289 7.05 -16.31 -3.67
N GLY A 290 6.31 -15.76 -4.64
CA GLY A 290 6.82 -15.49 -5.97
C GLY A 290 7.99 -14.50 -5.96
N ASP A 291 8.06 -13.59 -5.01
CA ASP A 291 9.08 -12.55 -4.95
C ASP A 291 10.35 -12.97 -4.19
N ASP A 292 10.27 -13.77 -3.15
CA ASP A 292 11.39 -14.02 -2.24
C ASP A 292 11.99 -15.43 -2.34
N LEU A 293 11.25 -16.44 -2.81
CA LEU A 293 11.80 -17.80 -2.98
C LEU A 293 12.82 -17.85 -4.12
N ARG A 294 13.99 -18.44 -3.87
CA ARG A 294 15.08 -18.58 -4.84
C ARG A 294 15.49 -20.02 -5.11
N ARG A 295 15.32 -20.89 -4.13
CA ARG A 295 15.74 -22.29 -4.16
C ARG A 295 14.57 -23.24 -4.28
N VAL A 296 13.35 -22.71 -4.20
CA VAL A 296 12.11 -23.46 -4.18
C VAL A 296 11.16 -22.87 -5.22
N LYS A 297 10.49 -23.72 -5.97
CA LYS A 297 9.49 -23.30 -6.94
C LYS A 297 8.12 -23.25 -6.27
N ALA A 298 7.47 -22.08 -6.30
CA ALA A 298 6.09 -21.97 -5.86
C ALA A 298 5.16 -22.82 -6.75
N ASP A 299 4.32 -23.65 -6.12
CA ASP A 299 3.30 -24.46 -6.78
C ASP A 299 1.94 -24.12 -6.17
N TYR A 300 1.14 -23.41 -6.94
CA TYR A 300 -0.17 -22.92 -6.51
C TYR A 300 -1.30 -23.94 -6.69
N ALA A 301 -0.99 -25.14 -7.19
CA ALA A 301 -1.99 -26.19 -7.30
C ALA A 301 -2.50 -26.63 -5.91
N PRO A 302 -3.81 -26.91 -5.74
CA PRO A 302 -4.42 -27.18 -4.41
C PRO A 302 -3.80 -28.32 -3.61
N LYS A 303 -3.15 -29.27 -4.27
CA LYS A 303 -2.48 -30.44 -3.66
C LYS A 303 -1.02 -30.54 -4.06
N GLY A 304 -0.45 -29.51 -4.68
CA GLY A 304 0.92 -29.49 -5.16
C GLY A 304 1.95 -29.31 -4.06
N GLY A 305 3.21 -29.60 -4.42
CA GLY A 305 4.38 -29.29 -3.63
C GLY A 305 5.00 -30.45 -2.87
N ARG A 306 6.34 -30.54 -2.94
CA ARG A 306 7.16 -31.41 -2.09
C ARG A 306 7.08 -30.97 -0.62
N TYR A 307 7.01 -29.67 -0.42
CA TYR A 307 6.73 -29.02 0.85
C TYR A 307 5.45 -28.19 0.72
N TYR A 308 4.83 -27.89 1.85
CA TYR A 308 3.72 -26.94 1.87
C TYR A 308 3.80 -26.02 3.07
N VAL A 309 3.32 -24.79 2.88
CA VAL A 309 3.14 -23.83 3.96
C VAL A 309 1.70 -23.92 4.46
N THR A 310 1.56 -23.84 5.78
CA THR A 310 0.27 -23.74 6.49
C THR A 310 0.45 -22.91 7.75
N GLY A 311 -0.60 -22.66 8.51
CA GLY A 311 -0.55 -21.96 9.76
C GLY A 311 -1.77 -21.11 10.02
N ALA A 312 -1.61 -20.08 10.83
CA ALA A 312 -2.69 -19.17 11.22
C ALA A 312 -2.23 -17.72 11.16
N ILE A 313 -3.14 -16.83 10.77
CA ILE A 313 -3.02 -15.40 11.07
C ILE A 313 -3.58 -15.22 12.48
N THR A 314 -2.74 -14.84 13.43
CA THR A 314 -3.08 -14.77 14.85
C THR A 314 -3.53 -13.38 15.28
N ASP A 315 -3.13 -12.34 14.54
CA ASP A 315 -3.58 -10.97 14.74
C ASP A 315 -3.79 -10.26 13.38
N TYR A 316 -4.84 -9.47 13.31
CA TYR A 316 -5.16 -8.61 12.17
C TYR A 316 -5.96 -7.43 12.67
N ALA A 317 -5.26 -6.38 13.05
CA ALA A 317 -5.82 -5.23 13.74
C ALA A 317 -5.38 -3.92 13.12
N ARG A 318 -6.24 -2.91 13.21
CA ARG A 318 -5.92 -1.53 12.86
C ARG A 318 -6.36 -0.59 13.98
N GLY A 319 -5.69 0.54 14.06
CA GLY A 319 -6.07 1.58 14.98
C GLY A 319 -5.44 2.91 14.62
N GLU A 320 -5.65 3.86 15.50
CA GLU A 320 -5.04 5.16 15.42
C GLU A 320 -4.48 5.55 16.79
N THR A 321 -3.37 6.30 16.79
CA THR A 321 -2.72 6.80 18.00
C THR A 321 -2.56 8.30 17.86
N TRP A 322 -3.02 9.03 18.88
CA TRP A 322 -2.84 10.47 18.93
C TRP A 322 -1.35 10.82 19.11
N CYS A 323 -0.80 11.59 18.18
CA CYS A 323 0.51 12.19 18.26
C CYS A 323 0.32 13.65 18.73
N PRO A 324 0.77 14.02 19.92
CA PRO A 324 0.58 15.38 20.44
C PRO A 324 1.35 16.41 19.60
N PRO A 325 0.93 17.67 19.63
CA PRO A 325 1.67 18.75 19.00
C PRO A 325 3.08 18.89 19.58
N THR A 326 4.03 19.16 18.70
CA THR A 326 5.45 19.34 19.07
C THR A 326 6.02 20.56 18.37
N ALA A 327 7.08 21.14 18.93
CA ALA A 327 7.86 22.17 18.26
C ALA A 327 9.29 21.69 18.07
N SER A 328 9.83 21.94 16.89
CA SER A 328 11.24 21.72 16.59
C SER A 328 11.97 23.02 16.37
N THR A 329 13.27 23.02 16.58
CA THR A 329 14.11 24.19 16.41
C THR A 329 15.19 23.94 15.37
N SER A 330 15.44 24.92 14.52
CA SER A 330 16.54 24.90 13.55
C SER A 330 17.29 26.22 13.58
N ALA A 331 18.59 26.15 13.37
CA ALA A 331 19.40 27.34 13.21
C ALA A 331 19.24 27.87 11.78
N VAL A 332 18.74 29.08 11.64
CA VAL A 332 18.61 29.76 10.34
C VAL A 332 19.51 30.96 10.27
N LYS A 333 20.03 31.25 9.09
CA LYS A 333 20.84 32.42 8.86
C LYS A 333 19.99 33.67 9.06
N ASP A 334 20.46 34.57 9.90
CA ASP A 334 19.81 35.84 10.20
C ASP A 334 20.37 36.98 9.36
N ARG A 335 21.70 37.20 9.39
CA ARG A 335 22.37 38.25 8.63
C ARG A 335 23.83 37.88 8.37
N GLU A 336 24.44 38.62 7.46
CA GLU A 336 25.89 38.59 7.18
C GLU A 336 26.51 39.97 7.41
N GLU A 337 27.73 39.99 7.90
CA GLU A 337 28.55 41.20 8.04
C GLU A 337 29.93 40.92 7.46
N GLU A 338 30.37 41.78 6.54
CA GLU A 338 31.75 41.72 6.03
C GLU A 338 32.68 42.43 7.00
N PHE A 339 33.86 41.87 7.21
CA PHE A 339 34.94 42.49 7.96
C PHE A 339 36.27 42.34 7.22
N LYS A 340 37.20 43.25 7.52
CA LYS A 340 38.57 43.18 7.02
C LYS A 340 39.52 42.70 8.12
N TRP A 341 40.48 41.88 7.73
CA TRP A 341 41.54 41.44 8.62
C TRP A 341 42.86 41.45 7.87
N TYR A 342 43.99 41.51 8.59
CA TYR A 342 45.33 41.54 8.04
C TYR A 342 46.08 40.31 8.44
N ASP A 343 46.80 39.67 7.52
CA ASP A 343 47.68 38.56 7.80
C ASP A 343 49.02 39.02 8.45
N ASP A 344 49.86 38.07 8.86
CA ASP A 344 51.15 38.34 9.48
C ASP A 344 52.13 39.10 8.56
N LYS A 345 51.79 39.19 7.27
CA LYS A 345 52.59 39.95 6.28
C LYS A 345 51.97 41.31 5.96
N GLY A 346 50.89 41.68 6.64
CA GLY A 346 50.24 42.95 6.46
C GLY A 346 49.32 43.03 5.26
N ASN A 347 48.99 41.92 4.61
CA ASN A 347 48.04 41.90 3.47
C ASN A 347 46.59 41.99 4.00
N GLU A 348 45.77 42.83 3.34
CA GLU A 348 44.36 42.95 3.65
C GLU A 348 43.57 41.78 3.07
N HIS A 349 42.75 41.15 3.89
CA HIS A 349 41.83 40.09 3.53
C HIS A 349 40.41 40.50 3.92
N LYS A 350 39.39 39.91 3.23
CA LYS A 350 37.99 40.03 3.58
C LYS A 350 37.47 38.73 4.16
N GLY A 351 36.82 38.83 5.30
CA GLY A 351 36.11 37.77 5.95
C GLY A 351 34.62 38.11 6.09
N LYS A 352 33.81 37.11 6.43
CA LYS A 352 32.37 37.30 6.70
C LYS A 352 32.03 36.70 8.05
N ARG A 353 31.20 37.38 8.82
CA ARG A 353 30.47 36.85 9.97
C ARG A 353 29.09 36.51 9.53
N VAL A 354 28.71 35.26 9.63
CA VAL A 354 27.34 34.76 9.30
C VAL A 354 26.65 34.50 10.62
N TYR A 355 25.66 35.30 10.93
CA TYR A 355 24.88 35.20 12.16
C TYR A 355 23.73 34.24 11.99
N TYR A 356 23.51 33.41 13.00
CA TYR A 356 22.42 32.43 13.05
C TYR A 356 21.52 32.72 14.25
N LYS A 357 20.22 32.53 14.04
CA LYS A 357 19.21 32.53 15.10
C LYS A 357 18.39 31.25 15.02
N THR A 358 17.73 30.92 16.10
CA THR A 358 16.80 29.78 16.11
C THR A 358 15.47 30.20 15.51
N GLU A 359 14.96 29.39 14.58
CA GLU A 359 13.59 29.40 14.14
C GLU A 359 12.84 28.23 14.75
N VAL A 360 11.62 28.47 15.22
CA VAL A 360 10.74 27.46 15.78
C VAL A 360 9.73 27.05 14.72
N THR A 361 9.60 25.75 14.49
CA THR A 361 8.61 25.19 13.56
C THR A 361 7.64 24.33 14.34
N ASP A 362 6.36 24.66 14.28
CA ASP A 362 5.29 23.92 14.93
C ASP A 362 4.88 22.73 14.09
N SER A 363 4.64 21.62 14.77
CA SER A 363 3.97 20.44 14.26
C SER A 363 2.69 20.24 15.06
N TYR A 364 1.55 20.36 14.42
CA TYR A 364 0.26 20.19 15.08
C TYR A 364 -0.01 18.72 15.40
N GLY A 365 -0.86 18.48 16.39
CA GLY A 365 -1.27 17.14 16.76
C GLY A 365 -2.06 16.47 15.63
N TYR A 366 -1.86 15.18 15.47
CA TYR A 366 -2.52 14.37 14.45
C TYR A 366 -2.68 12.92 14.91
N TYR A 367 -3.58 12.18 14.26
CA TYR A 367 -3.68 10.75 14.46
C TYR A 367 -2.79 10.00 13.46
N ARG A 368 -1.87 9.17 13.99
CA ARG A 368 -1.11 8.20 13.23
C ARG A 368 -1.88 6.90 13.14
N PHE A 369 -2.16 6.44 11.94
CA PHE A 369 -2.76 5.13 11.71
C PHE A 369 -1.70 4.05 11.84
N TRP A 370 -2.13 2.87 12.29
CA TRP A 370 -1.29 1.69 12.29
C TRP A 370 -2.10 0.46 11.88
N TYR A 371 -1.41 -0.46 11.22
CA TYR A 371 -1.94 -1.72 10.71
C TYR A 371 -1.02 -2.82 11.19
N ARG A 372 -1.54 -3.73 12.02
CA ARG A 372 -0.77 -4.81 12.63
C ARG A 372 -1.27 -6.15 12.13
N ALA A 373 -0.33 -7.05 11.83
CA ALA A 373 -0.60 -8.45 11.53
C ALA A 373 0.39 -9.32 12.30
N ALA A 374 -0.06 -10.52 12.69
CA ALA A 374 0.80 -11.56 13.23
C ALA A 374 0.38 -12.92 12.65
N ALA A 375 1.34 -13.81 12.51
CA ALA A 375 1.10 -15.15 11.94
C ALA A 375 2.02 -16.19 12.57
N ASP A 376 1.45 -17.37 12.79
CA ASP A 376 2.18 -18.60 13.10
C ASP A 376 2.22 -19.45 11.84
N LEU A 377 3.40 -19.61 11.25
CA LEU A 377 3.59 -20.25 9.95
C LEU A 377 4.45 -21.51 10.09
N LEU A 378 4.04 -22.55 9.39
CA LEU A 378 4.69 -23.85 9.37
C LEU A 378 5.07 -24.24 7.94
N LEU A 379 6.29 -24.72 7.78
CA LEU A 379 6.72 -25.46 6.59
C LEU A 379 6.67 -26.94 6.90
N VAL A 380 5.96 -27.71 6.11
CA VAL A 380 5.76 -29.14 6.33
C VAL A 380 6.24 -29.93 5.12
N ASP A 381 6.98 -30.99 5.34
CA ASP A 381 7.33 -31.99 4.32
C ASP A 381 6.09 -32.84 4.01
N SER A 382 5.60 -32.80 2.78
CA SER A 382 4.37 -33.50 2.37
C SER A 382 4.48 -34.99 2.37
N ARG A 383 5.70 -35.57 2.28
CA ARG A 383 5.92 -37.03 2.27
C ARG A 383 5.93 -37.61 3.69
N THR A 384 6.48 -36.87 4.64
CA THR A 384 6.68 -37.37 6.01
C THR A 384 5.68 -36.79 7.01
N GLY A 385 4.99 -35.71 6.65
CA GLY A 385 4.15 -34.93 7.57
C GLY A 385 4.95 -34.14 8.63
N ARG A 386 6.28 -34.15 8.55
CA ARG A 386 7.14 -33.51 9.55
C ARG A 386 7.20 -32.00 9.34
N VAL A 387 7.11 -31.23 10.44
CA VAL A 387 7.36 -29.81 10.42
C VAL A 387 8.87 -29.57 10.26
N VAL A 388 9.25 -28.90 9.19
CA VAL A 388 10.63 -28.52 8.84
C VAL A 388 11.01 -27.17 9.45
N LEU A 389 10.08 -26.23 9.43
CA LEU A 389 10.27 -24.90 9.97
C LEU A 389 8.97 -24.43 10.65
N SER A 390 9.12 -23.76 11.79
CA SER A 390 8.02 -23.08 12.49
C SER A 390 8.47 -21.65 12.83
N ARG A 391 7.61 -20.67 12.59
CA ARG A 391 7.89 -19.27 12.91
C ARG A 391 6.61 -18.57 13.38
N SER A 392 6.75 -17.82 14.48
CA SER A 392 5.79 -16.81 14.93
C SER A 392 6.35 -15.45 14.55
N LEU A 393 5.63 -14.71 13.73
CA LEU A 393 6.06 -13.44 13.15
C LEU A 393 4.99 -12.39 13.39
N ALA A 394 5.40 -11.15 13.66
CA ALA A 394 4.52 -10.01 13.75
C ALA A 394 5.14 -8.80 13.04
N ALA A 395 4.30 -7.97 12.47
CA ALA A 395 4.72 -6.73 11.84
C ALA A 395 3.64 -5.65 11.97
N GLU A 396 4.10 -4.42 11.96
CA GLU A 396 3.27 -3.22 11.92
C GLU A 396 3.69 -2.34 10.74
N ASP A 397 2.74 -1.61 10.20
CA ASP A 397 2.94 -0.64 9.13
C ASP A 397 2.00 0.55 9.34
N ASP A 398 2.47 1.76 9.00
CA ASP A 398 1.71 2.99 9.18
C ASP A 398 0.80 3.28 7.97
N ASP A 399 1.00 2.56 6.86
CA ASP A 399 0.33 2.84 5.60
C ASP A 399 -0.81 1.82 5.33
N ARG A 400 -0.51 0.51 5.40
CA ARG A 400 -1.52 -0.50 5.04
C ARG A 400 -1.23 -1.91 5.57
N TYR A 401 -2.28 -2.72 5.72
CA TYR A 401 -2.19 -4.14 6.07
C TYR A 401 -1.30 -4.94 5.12
N ALA A 402 -1.42 -4.68 3.82
CA ALA A 402 -0.65 -5.41 2.82
C ALA A 402 0.86 -5.31 3.08
N ASN A 403 1.34 -4.15 3.55
CA ASN A 403 2.74 -3.97 3.88
C ASN A 403 3.14 -4.75 5.14
N ALA A 404 2.31 -4.76 6.18
CA ALA A 404 2.55 -5.54 7.39
C ALA A 404 2.61 -7.03 7.05
N LEU A 405 1.64 -7.55 6.30
CA LEU A 405 1.61 -8.95 5.85
C LEU A 405 2.81 -9.31 4.98
N ARG A 406 3.21 -8.43 4.06
CA ARG A 406 4.40 -8.64 3.22
C ARG A 406 5.66 -8.76 4.05
N LYS A 407 5.83 -7.93 5.09
CA LYS A 407 6.98 -8.03 6.01
C LYS A 407 7.04 -9.43 6.66
N ILE A 408 5.89 -9.96 7.08
CA ILE A 408 5.76 -11.29 7.68
C ILE A 408 6.14 -12.38 6.67
N PHE A 409 5.45 -12.43 5.53
CA PHE A 409 5.66 -13.49 4.55
C PHE A 409 7.05 -13.44 3.92
N LYS A 410 7.57 -12.26 3.65
CA LYS A 410 8.94 -12.06 3.19
C LYS A 410 9.97 -12.62 4.17
N SER A 411 9.81 -12.36 5.46
CA SER A 411 10.68 -12.90 6.49
C SER A 411 10.61 -14.43 6.52
N PHE A 412 9.38 -14.98 6.47
CA PHE A 412 9.16 -16.41 6.49
C PHE A 412 9.78 -17.12 5.27
N TYR A 413 9.55 -16.63 4.05
CA TYR A 413 10.05 -17.27 2.83
C TYR A 413 11.57 -17.22 2.70
N LYS A 414 12.23 -16.20 3.25
CA LYS A 414 13.69 -16.19 3.38
C LYS A 414 14.21 -17.31 4.27
N ASP A 415 13.47 -17.63 5.34
CA ASP A 415 13.82 -18.73 6.24
C ASP A 415 13.49 -20.09 5.61
N VAL A 416 12.41 -20.20 4.84
CA VAL A 416 12.08 -21.38 4.03
C VAL A 416 13.20 -21.70 3.05
N ASP A 417 13.67 -20.72 2.31
CA ASP A 417 14.78 -20.89 1.34
C ASP A 417 16.08 -21.37 2.01
N LYS A 418 16.34 -20.94 3.24
CA LYS A 418 17.49 -21.41 4.02
C LYS A 418 17.27 -22.83 4.53
N ALA A 419 16.09 -23.13 5.09
CA ALA A 419 15.79 -24.44 5.68
C ALA A 419 15.85 -25.56 4.64
N ILE A 420 15.32 -25.33 3.45
CA ILE A 420 15.33 -26.34 2.35
C ILE A 420 16.72 -26.47 1.73
N GLY A 421 17.52 -25.39 1.70
CA GLY A 421 18.87 -25.43 1.14
C GLY A 421 19.93 -26.13 2.00
N ILE A 422 19.59 -26.52 3.23
CA ILE A 422 20.48 -27.27 4.13
C ILE A 422 20.31 -28.78 3.93
N ASP A 423 19.14 -29.21 3.48
CA ASP A 423 18.78 -30.63 3.29
C ASP A 423 19.00 -31.16 1.84
N SER A 424 19.51 -30.29 0.96
CA SER A 424 19.90 -30.63 -0.44
C SER A 424 21.44 -30.72 -0.62
#